data_fa2965f371385ff6a145436147dc59d6
#
_entry.id   fa2965f371385ff6a145436147dc59d6
#
_cell.length_a   1.000
_cell.length_b   1.000
_cell.length_c   1.000
_cell.angle_alpha   90.00
_cell.angle_beta   90.00
_cell.angle_gamma   90.00
#
_symmetry.space_group_name_H-M   'P 1'
#
loop_
_entity.id
_entity.type
_entity.pdbx_description
1 polymer ?
#
loop_
_entity_poly.entity_id
_entity_poly.type
_entity_poly.pdbx_seq_one_letter_code
_entity_poly.pdbx_strand_id
1 'polypeptide(L)'
;MNQPILFQSHIHESVIFGQGVKVVEPVNLYGCNIADQCFIGPFVEIQKRVNIGAHTKVQSHSFICELVEIGAHCFIGHGVMFITELFVVGGPAQGDQSKWKATHIGNHVSIGSNATILPITICDHVVIGAGAVVTKNITESGVYAGNPAKKISK
;
A
#
# COMPACT_ATOMS: atom_id res chain seq x y z
N MET A 1 37.45 7.44 9.23
CA MET A 1 36.08 6.89 9.34
C MET A 1 35.22 7.55 8.27
N ASN A 2 34.62 6.76 7.40
CA ASN A 2 33.67 7.29 6.42
C ASN A 2 32.36 7.65 7.14
N GLN A 3 31.87 8.86 6.93
CA GLN A 3 30.56 9.24 7.45
C GLN A 3 29.46 8.70 6.54
N PRO A 4 28.33 8.21 7.09
CA PRO A 4 27.22 7.75 6.27
C PRO A 4 26.53 8.94 5.57
N ILE A 5 25.95 8.68 4.42
CA ILE A 5 24.99 9.59 3.80
C ILE A 5 23.67 9.41 4.53
N LEU A 6 23.14 10.47 5.14
CA LEU A 6 21.91 10.42 5.94
C LEU A 6 20.73 10.98 5.14
N PHE A 7 19.64 10.23 5.12
CA PHE A 7 18.34 10.68 4.64
C PHE A 7 17.39 10.78 5.84
N GLN A 8 16.64 11.87 5.92
CA GLN A 8 15.66 12.07 6.99
C GLN A 8 14.31 11.53 6.56
N SER A 9 13.65 10.80 7.46
CA SER A 9 12.23 10.44 7.29
C SER A 9 11.37 11.68 7.51
N HIS A 10 10.53 12.04 6.54
CA HIS A 10 9.69 13.24 6.58
C HIS A 10 8.61 13.22 5.50
N ILE A 11 7.80 14.26 5.49
CA ILE A 11 6.90 14.56 4.37
C ILE A 11 7.67 15.43 3.37
N HIS A 12 7.98 14.86 2.22
CA HIS A 12 8.71 15.56 1.16
C HIS A 12 7.77 16.53 0.43
N GLU A 13 8.30 17.65 -0.06
CA GLU A 13 7.55 18.69 -0.78
C GLU A 13 6.84 18.19 -2.06
N SER A 14 7.27 17.06 -2.61
CA SER A 14 6.65 16.42 -3.78
C SER A 14 5.34 15.69 -3.48
N VAL A 15 4.91 15.62 -2.22
CA VAL A 15 3.63 14.98 -1.86
C VAL A 15 2.48 15.94 -2.16
N ILE A 16 1.47 15.44 -2.85
CA ILE A 16 0.25 16.20 -3.14
C ILE A 16 -0.86 15.73 -2.21
N PHE A 17 -1.39 16.66 -1.41
CA PHE A 17 -2.50 16.40 -0.49
C PHE A 17 -3.80 17.03 -0.99
N GLY A 18 -4.89 16.29 -0.91
CA GLY A 18 -6.24 16.79 -1.01
C GLY A 18 -6.70 17.53 0.25
N GLN A 19 -7.95 17.95 0.29
CA GLN A 19 -8.51 18.67 1.41
C GLN A 19 -8.77 17.76 2.61
N GLY A 20 -8.52 18.25 3.82
CA GLY A 20 -8.85 17.58 5.07
C GLY A 20 -8.08 16.28 5.35
N VAL A 21 -6.94 16.08 4.69
CA VAL A 21 -6.05 14.94 4.97
C VAL A 21 -5.46 15.11 6.37
N LYS A 22 -5.45 14.01 7.12
CA LYS A 22 -4.87 13.94 8.47
C LYS A 22 -3.68 13.00 8.46
N VAL A 23 -2.52 13.48 8.89
CA VAL A 23 -1.28 12.69 8.99
C VAL A 23 -0.80 12.71 10.44
N VAL A 24 -0.49 11.53 10.97
CA VAL A 24 0.12 11.38 12.30
C VAL A 24 1.60 11.03 12.11
N GLU A 25 2.49 11.94 12.46
CA GLU A 25 3.93 11.74 12.39
C GLU A 25 4.47 10.83 13.52
N PRO A 26 5.65 10.19 13.34
CA PRO A 26 6.50 10.30 12.16
C PRO A 26 6.04 9.43 10.99
N VAL A 27 6.24 9.91 9.77
CA VAL A 27 5.95 9.20 8.52
C VAL A 27 7.08 9.41 7.51
N ASN A 28 7.12 8.59 6.46
CA ASN A 28 8.00 8.80 5.31
C ASN A 28 7.17 8.83 4.02
N LEU A 29 6.84 10.04 3.55
CA LEU A 29 5.99 10.25 2.39
C LEU A 29 6.76 11.02 1.31
N TYR A 30 6.78 10.52 0.08
CA TYR A 30 7.44 11.22 -1.02
C TYR A 30 6.83 10.85 -2.39
N GLY A 31 6.64 11.85 -3.25
CA GLY A 31 6.21 11.71 -4.64
C GLY A 31 4.87 10.97 -4.83
N CYS A 32 4.01 10.99 -3.83
CA CYS A 32 2.70 10.36 -3.84
C CYS A 32 1.57 11.39 -3.86
N ASN A 33 0.38 10.95 -4.25
CA ASN A 33 -0.85 11.72 -4.22
C ASN A 33 -1.82 11.12 -3.20
N ILE A 34 -2.30 11.91 -2.26
CA ILE A 34 -3.24 11.51 -1.21
C ILE A 34 -4.47 12.39 -1.33
N ALA A 35 -5.59 11.81 -1.77
CA ALA A 35 -6.83 12.54 -2.03
C ALA A 35 -7.53 13.00 -0.74
N ASP A 36 -8.68 13.64 -0.89
CA ASP A 36 -9.42 14.30 0.17
C ASP A 36 -9.80 13.37 1.32
N GLN A 37 -9.82 13.91 2.54
CA GLN A 37 -10.34 13.26 3.75
C GLN A 37 -9.64 11.95 4.11
N CYS A 38 -8.43 11.71 3.61
CA CYS A 38 -7.63 10.54 3.99
C CYS A 38 -7.06 10.68 5.39
N PHE A 39 -6.76 9.54 6.00
CA PHE A 39 -6.03 9.42 7.26
C PHE A 39 -4.78 8.57 7.06
N ILE A 40 -3.64 9.09 7.46
CA ILE A 40 -2.34 8.40 7.44
C ILE A 40 -1.83 8.28 8.87
N GLY A 41 -1.71 7.06 9.35
CA GLY A 41 -1.21 6.76 10.69
C GLY A 41 0.29 6.91 10.84
N PRO A 42 0.82 6.85 12.07
CA PRO A 42 2.24 6.99 12.32
C PRO A 42 3.06 5.80 11.77
N PHE A 43 4.33 6.05 11.47
CA PHE A 43 5.27 5.06 10.94
C PHE A 43 4.86 4.46 9.58
N VAL A 44 4.01 5.15 8.84
CA VAL A 44 3.65 4.77 7.47
C VAL A 44 4.72 5.27 6.52
N GLU A 45 5.10 4.43 5.55
CA GLU A 45 5.86 4.85 4.38
C GLU A 45 5.01 4.73 3.13
N ILE A 46 4.94 5.82 2.33
CA ILE A 46 4.30 5.85 1.02
C ILE A 46 5.29 6.41 0.01
N GLN A 47 5.61 5.61 -0.98
CA GLN A 47 6.62 5.93 -1.98
C GLN A 47 6.05 6.70 -3.17
N LYS A 48 6.96 7.14 -4.04
CA LYS A 48 6.59 7.89 -5.25
C LYS A 48 5.67 7.08 -6.17
N ARG A 49 4.87 7.79 -6.98
CA ARG A 49 3.91 7.21 -7.93
C ARG A 49 2.81 6.37 -7.28
N VAL A 50 2.57 6.56 -5.98
CA VAL A 50 1.41 6.00 -5.29
C VAL A 50 0.25 7.00 -5.35
N ASN A 51 -0.95 6.50 -5.58
CA ASN A 51 -2.19 7.27 -5.52
C ASN A 51 -3.13 6.66 -4.48
N ILE A 52 -3.58 7.47 -3.53
CA ILE A 52 -4.55 7.08 -2.49
C ILE A 52 -5.86 7.82 -2.75
N GLY A 53 -6.93 7.09 -3.00
CA GLY A 53 -8.27 7.61 -3.22
C GLY A 53 -8.91 8.21 -1.96
N ALA A 54 -9.88 9.10 -2.16
CA ALA A 54 -10.50 9.88 -1.09
C ALA A 54 -11.13 9.01 0.01
N HIS A 55 -11.18 9.55 1.24
CA HIS A 55 -11.75 8.88 2.42
C HIS A 55 -11.07 7.56 2.81
N THR A 56 -9.88 7.27 2.30
CA THR A 56 -9.11 6.07 2.61
C THR A 56 -8.30 6.27 3.88
N LYS A 57 -8.23 5.23 4.71
CA LYS A 57 -7.45 5.22 5.95
C LYS A 57 -6.30 4.25 5.82
N VAL A 58 -5.09 4.72 6.04
CA VAL A 58 -3.86 3.91 6.13
C VAL A 58 -3.40 3.90 7.57
N GLN A 59 -3.41 2.73 8.19
CA GLN A 59 -3.05 2.58 9.60
C GLN A 59 -1.53 2.46 9.78
N SER A 60 -1.08 2.58 11.03
CA SER A 60 0.33 2.63 11.39
C SER A 60 1.15 1.46 10.85
N HIS A 61 2.43 1.71 10.58
CA HIS A 61 3.43 0.73 10.16
C HIS A 61 3.15 0.07 8.80
N SER A 62 2.23 0.62 7.99
CA SER A 62 2.01 0.12 6.64
C SER A 62 3.05 0.66 5.67
N PHE A 63 3.48 -0.19 4.75
CA PHE A 63 4.41 0.15 3.68
C PHE A 63 3.70 0.05 2.33
N ILE A 64 3.63 1.19 1.62
CA ILE A 64 3.02 1.28 0.30
C ILE A 64 4.12 1.65 -0.69
N CYS A 65 4.61 0.63 -1.40
CA CYS A 65 5.69 0.79 -2.38
C CYS A 65 5.21 1.47 -3.66
N GLU A 66 6.15 1.80 -4.52
CA GLU A 66 5.86 2.42 -5.82
C GLU A 66 4.86 1.60 -6.65
N LEU A 67 4.14 2.26 -7.55
CA LEU A 67 3.18 1.67 -8.49
C LEU A 67 1.92 1.07 -7.83
N VAL A 68 1.60 1.50 -6.60
CA VAL A 68 0.36 1.10 -5.94
C VAL A 68 -0.70 2.18 -6.13
N GLU A 69 -1.86 1.77 -6.59
CA GLU A 69 -3.07 2.59 -6.66
C GLU A 69 -4.12 2.02 -5.73
N ILE A 70 -4.64 2.84 -4.82
CA ILE A 70 -5.68 2.47 -3.86
C ILE A 70 -6.89 3.36 -4.12
N GLY A 71 -8.03 2.74 -4.32
CA GLY A 71 -9.31 3.42 -4.54
C GLY A 71 -9.81 4.19 -3.32
N ALA A 72 -11.00 4.74 -3.44
CA ALA A 72 -11.65 5.51 -2.39
C ALA A 72 -12.32 4.62 -1.33
N HIS A 73 -12.53 5.19 -0.14
CA HIS A 73 -13.22 4.53 0.98
C HIS A 73 -12.60 3.20 1.42
N CYS A 74 -11.29 3.06 1.26
CA CYS A 74 -10.56 1.87 1.66
C CYS A 74 -10.07 1.95 3.11
N PHE A 75 -9.81 0.79 3.70
CA PHE A 75 -9.16 0.66 4.98
C PHE A 75 -7.92 -0.24 4.84
N ILE A 76 -6.76 0.33 5.03
CA ILE A 76 -5.48 -0.39 5.03
C ILE A 76 -5.06 -0.56 6.48
N GLY A 77 -5.11 -1.78 6.97
CA GLY A 77 -4.84 -2.14 8.36
C GLY A 77 -3.39 -1.88 8.78
N HIS A 78 -3.10 -2.09 10.06
CA HIS A 78 -1.76 -1.88 10.59
C HIS A 78 -0.76 -2.89 9.99
N GLY A 79 0.43 -2.41 9.64
CA GLY A 79 1.50 -3.28 9.16
C GLY A 79 1.22 -3.99 7.83
N VAL A 80 0.31 -3.47 7.00
CA VAL A 80 0.09 -4.02 5.66
C VAL A 80 1.28 -3.72 4.77
N MET A 81 1.77 -4.73 4.06
CA MET A 81 2.93 -4.65 3.18
C MET A 81 2.54 -4.85 1.72
N PHE A 82 2.77 -3.84 0.89
CA PHE A 82 2.66 -3.95 -0.56
C PHE A 82 4.03 -4.27 -1.15
N ILE A 83 4.06 -5.11 -2.18
CA ILE A 83 5.28 -5.59 -2.83
C ILE A 83 5.22 -5.28 -4.32
N THR A 84 6.29 -4.76 -4.90
CA THR A 84 6.45 -4.56 -6.35
C THR A 84 7.47 -5.52 -6.96
N GLU A 85 8.41 -6.01 -6.16
CA GLU A 85 9.53 -6.85 -6.58
C GLU A 85 9.20 -8.34 -6.35
N LEU A 86 9.26 -9.15 -7.40
CA LEU A 86 8.96 -10.58 -7.34
C LEU A 86 10.21 -11.46 -7.48
N PHE A 87 11.41 -10.88 -7.50
CA PHE A 87 12.68 -11.62 -7.63
C PHE A 87 12.72 -12.61 -8.82
N VAL A 88 12.10 -12.23 -9.94
CA VAL A 88 11.87 -13.12 -11.10
C VAL A 88 13.17 -13.75 -11.65
N VAL A 89 14.29 -13.08 -11.46
CA VAL A 89 15.61 -13.55 -11.89
C VAL A 89 16.48 -14.05 -10.72
N GLY A 90 15.88 -14.30 -9.55
CA GLY A 90 16.56 -14.85 -8.38
C GLY A 90 17.39 -13.85 -7.57
N GLY A 91 17.30 -12.56 -7.84
CA GLY A 91 17.99 -11.50 -7.11
C GLY A 91 17.22 -10.19 -7.15
N PRO A 92 17.68 -9.14 -6.44
CA PRO A 92 17.03 -7.85 -6.45
C PRO A 92 17.07 -7.22 -7.85
N ALA A 93 16.08 -6.40 -8.17
CA ALA A 93 15.97 -5.70 -9.45
C ALA A 93 17.12 -4.71 -9.71
N GLN A 94 17.86 -4.31 -8.66
CA GLN A 94 18.96 -3.35 -8.72
C GLN A 94 18.56 -2.01 -9.37
N GLY A 95 17.31 -1.57 -9.10
CA GLY A 95 16.76 -0.34 -9.68
C GLY A 95 16.18 -0.50 -11.09
N ASP A 96 16.20 -1.69 -11.67
CA ASP A 96 15.55 -1.98 -12.95
C ASP A 96 14.02 -2.03 -12.77
N GLN A 97 13.38 -0.89 -12.96
CA GLN A 97 11.94 -0.72 -12.79
C GLN A 97 11.10 -1.52 -13.78
N SER A 98 11.68 -2.03 -14.88
CA SER A 98 10.96 -2.88 -15.83
C SER A 98 10.54 -4.23 -15.22
N LYS A 99 11.17 -4.61 -14.12
CA LYS A 99 10.87 -5.83 -13.36
C LYS A 99 9.77 -5.64 -12.31
N TRP A 100 9.37 -4.40 -12.05
CA TRP A 100 8.34 -4.08 -11.08
C TRP A 100 6.95 -4.13 -11.71
N LYS A 101 5.97 -4.52 -10.93
CA LYS A 101 4.58 -4.60 -11.36
C LYS A 101 3.69 -3.76 -10.47
N ALA A 102 2.68 -3.16 -11.07
CA ALA A 102 1.70 -2.35 -10.37
C ALA A 102 0.71 -3.18 -9.55
N THR A 103 0.21 -2.57 -8.49
CA THR A 103 -0.92 -3.08 -7.69
C THR A 103 -2.09 -2.12 -7.81
N HIS A 104 -3.28 -2.65 -8.07
CA HIS A 104 -4.50 -1.86 -8.14
C HIS A 104 -5.53 -2.37 -7.14
N ILE A 105 -5.90 -1.53 -6.20
CA ILE A 105 -6.93 -1.80 -5.19
C ILE A 105 -8.17 -0.98 -5.55
N GLY A 106 -9.29 -1.64 -5.73
CA GLY A 106 -10.58 -1.01 -6.01
C GLY A 106 -11.10 -0.16 -4.85
N ASN A 107 -12.33 0.29 -4.97
CA ASN A 107 -12.99 1.09 -3.93
C ASN A 107 -13.61 0.20 -2.85
N HIS A 108 -13.81 0.76 -1.64
CA HIS A 108 -14.44 0.05 -0.53
C HIS A 108 -13.76 -1.28 -0.17
N VAL A 109 -12.44 -1.35 -0.32
CA VAL A 109 -11.64 -2.52 0.05
C VAL A 109 -11.11 -2.35 1.47
N SER A 110 -11.26 -3.39 2.29
CA SER A 110 -10.68 -3.43 3.64
C SER A 110 -9.59 -4.50 3.70
N ILE A 111 -8.39 -4.10 4.07
CA ILE A 111 -7.23 -5.01 4.20
C ILE A 111 -6.87 -5.12 5.67
N GLY A 112 -6.95 -6.33 6.21
CA GLY A 112 -6.64 -6.64 7.60
C GLY A 112 -5.16 -6.46 7.94
N SER A 113 -4.87 -6.24 9.23
CA SER A 113 -3.51 -5.99 9.71
C SER A 113 -2.54 -7.10 9.34
N ASN A 114 -1.30 -6.72 9.03
CA ASN A 114 -0.20 -7.62 8.66
C ASN A 114 -0.46 -8.46 7.41
N ALA A 115 -1.40 -8.08 6.56
CA ALA A 115 -1.55 -8.70 5.25
C ALA A 115 -0.40 -8.29 4.32
N THR A 116 -0.02 -9.20 3.43
CA THR A 116 0.97 -8.96 2.36
C THR A 116 0.27 -9.00 1.01
N ILE A 117 0.43 -7.95 0.23
CA ILE A 117 -0.23 -7.79 -1.07
C ILE A 117 0.84 -7.80 -2.17
N LEU A 118 0.83 -8.83 -2.98
CA LEU A 118 1.68 -8.93 -4.16
C LEU A 118 1.14 -8.00 -5.27
N PRO A 119 1.91 -7.73 -6.32
CA PRO A 119 1.46 -6.89 -7.44
C PRO A 119 0.31 -7.56 -8.20
N ILE A 120 -0.91 -7.26 -7.79
CA ILE A 120 -2.17 -7.84 -8.26
C ILE A 120 -3.27 -6.76 -8.33
N THR A 121 -4.41 -7.14 -8.88
CA THR A 121 -5.62 -6.31 -8.87
C THR A 121 -6.65 -6.89 -7.91
N ILE A 122 -7.22 -6.06 -7.06
CA ILE A 122 -8.36 -6.39 -6.18
C ILE A 122 -9.54 -5.52 -6.61
N CYS A 123 -10.66 -6.15 -6.95
CA CYS A 123 -11.89 -5.44 -7.32
C CYS A 123 -12.54 -4.74 -6.10
N ASP A 124 -13.57 -3.96 -6.34
CA ASP A 124 -14.31 -3.25 -5.30
C ASP A 124 -14.98 -4.20 -4.29
N HIS A 125 -15.24 -3.69 -3.09
CA HIS A 125 -16.00 -4.39 -2.03
C HIS A 125 -15.41 -5.73 -1.59
N VAL A 126 -14.08 -5.78 -1.43
CA VAL A 126 -13.35 -6.95 -0.94
C VAL A 126 -12.87 -6.73 0.48
N VAL A 127 -12.92 -7.77 1.30
CA VAL A 127 -12.29 -7.81 2.62
C VAL A 127 -11.15 -8.83 2.60
N ILE A 128 -9.97 -8.39 2.97
CA ILE A 128 -8.78 -9.25 3.16
C ILE A 128 -8.58 -9.46 4.66
N GLY A 129 -8.56 -10.70 5.09
CA GLY A 129 -8.32 -11.06 6.48
C GLY A 129 -6.92 -10.68 6.96
N ALA A 130 -6.78 -10.45 8.27
CA ALA A 130 -5.48 -10.16 8.88
C ALA A 130 -4.47 -11.30 8.63
N GLY A 131 -3.22 -10.95 8.37
CA GLY A 131 -2.14 -11.90 8.10
C GLY A 131 -2.25 -12.64 6.77
N ALA A 132 -3.20 -12.30 5.91
CA ALA A 132 -3.36 -12.96 4.62
C ALA A 132 -2.22 -12.59 3.65
N VAL A 133 -1.88 -13.50 2.75
CA VAL A 133 -0.95 -13.25 1.64
C VAL A 133 -1.71 -13.34 0.31
N VAL A 134 -1.95 -12.19 -0.32
CA VAL A 134 -2.71 -12.12 -1.57
C VAL A 134 -1.76 -12.23 -2.76
N THR A 135 -1.80 -13.38 -3.43
CA THR A 135 -0.86 -13.75 -4.51
C THR A 135 -1.48 -13.72 -5.91
N LYS A 136 -2.79 -13.56 -6.02
CA LYS A 136 -3.53 -13.58 -7.28
C LYS A 136 -4.57 -12.48 -7.32
N ASN A 137 -4.94 -12.07 -8.53
CA ASN A 137 -6.03 -11.11 -8.74
C ASN A 137 -7.32 -11.59 -8.08
N ILE A 138 -8.04 -10.66 -7.48
CA ILE A 138 -9.38 -10.89 -6.92
C ILE A 138 -10.37 -10.12 -7.79
N THR A 139 -11.21 -10.85 -8.49
CA THR A 139 -12.18 -10.32 -9.47
C THR A 139 -13.63 -10.36 -8.99
N GLU A 140 -13.87 -10.92 -7.82
CA GLU A 140 -15.19 -11.02 -7.21
C GLU A 140 -15.16 -10.45 -5.80
N SER A 141 -16.19 -9.69 -5.41
CA SER A 141 -16.36 -9.22 -4.04
C SER A 141 -16.50 -10.39 -3.05
N GLY A 142 -16.16 -10.15 -1.80
CA GLY A 142 -16.23 -11.15 -0.75
C GLY A 142 -15.09 -11.05 0.26
N VAL A 143 -14.98 -12.05 1.11
CA VAL A 143 -13.96 -12.14 2.15
C VAL A 143 -12.91 -13.17 1.76
N TYR A 144 -11.65 -12.77 1.80
CA TYR A 144 -10.49 -13.59 1.44
C TYR A 144 -9.51 -13.65 2.61
N ALA A 145 -9.01 -14.81 2.95
CA ALA A 145 -8.06 -14.98 4.05
C ALA A 145 -7.10 -16.14 3.82
N GLY A 146 -6.04 -16.18 4.60
CA GLY A 146 -5.04 -17.25 4.61
C GLY A 146 -3.80 -16.95 3.77
N ASN A 147 -2.89 -17.92 3.72
CA ASN A 147 -1.64 -17.86 2.94
C ASN A 147 -1.52 -19.17 2.10
N PRO A 148 -1.69 -19.12 0.78
CA PRO A 148 -2.19 -17.97 0.01
C PRO A 148 -3.66 -17.66 0.33
N ALA A 149 -4.06 -16.40 0.15
CA ALA A 149 -5.44 -15.97 0.40
C ALA A 149 -6.42 -16.65 -0.53
N LYS A 150 -7.52 -17.14 0.05
CA LYS A 150 -8.64 -17.79 -0.66
C LYS A 150 -9.95 -17.19 -0.20
N LYS A 151 -10.96 -17.21 -1.08
CA LYS A 151 -12.32 -16.77 -0.74
C LYS A 151 -12.89 -17.69 0.34
N ILE A 152 -13.37 -17.10 1.43
CA ILE A 152 -13.96 -17.84 2.57
C ILE A 152 -15.44 -17.53 2.75
N SER A 153 -15.93 -16.38 2.26
CA SER A 153 -17.36 -16.06 2.28
C SER A 153 -17.72 -15.02 1.19
N LYS A 154 -19.00 -14.85 0.94
CA LYS A 154 -19.56 -13.82 0.05
C LYS A 154 -19.52 -12.45 0.69
#